data_6921d3cac4f9d4fee9a97185ba2543eb
#
_entry.id   6921d3cac4f9d4fee9a97185ba2543eb
#
_cell.length_a   1.000
_cell.length_b   1.000
_cell.length_c   1.000
_cell.angle_alpha   90.00
_cell.angle_beta   90.00
_cell.angle_gamma   90.00
#
_symmetry.space_group_name_H-M   'P 1'
#
loop_
_entity.id
_entity.type
_entity.pdbx_description
1 polymer ?
#
loop_
_entity_poly.entity_id
_entity_poly.type
_entity_poly.pdbx_seq_one_letter_code
_entity_poly.pdbx_strand_id
1 'polypeptide(L)'
;VAFTRKQRFLLVVIPRLSAWVITLLGLTWRYRDVQAIAANGTLVPVGITIPGPTIYAFWHCSLLACARRFRGKDIAILISQSFDGELIARTVERLGFVAVRGSSSRGAATALRAMSEAYAQGHRCAFTADGPRGPARIAKPGPVHVAELTGAENIGAFHAQPSEAWKLKSWDGFLIPKPFAIITFTWPALVPRELVLLQQALDQAVAMAE
;
A
#
# COMPACT_ATOMS: atom_id res chain seq x y z
N VAL A 1 -16.20 -9.94 16.82
CA VAL A 1 -17.18 -10.50 15.87
C VAL A 1 -17.10 -12.02 15.95
N ALA A 2 -18.21 -12.69 16.29
CA ALA A 2 -18.27 -14.16 16.34
C ALA A 2 -18.44 -14.70 14.90
N PHE A 3 -17.47 -15.45 14.43
CA PHE A 3 -17.53 -16.08 13.10
C PHE A 3 -18.17 -17.47 13.17
N THR A 4 -18.95 -17.81 12.14
CA THR A 4 -19.53 -19.16 11.96
C THR A 4 -18.43 -20.22 11.74
N ARG A 5 -18.74 -21.50 11.91
CA ARG A 5 -17.78 -22.61 11.63
C ARG A 5 -17.23 -22.55 10.20
N LYS A 6 -18.08 -22.28 9.19
CA LYS A 6 -17.69 -22.10 7.80
C LYS A 6 -16.72 -20.91 7.63
N GLN A 7 -17.04 -19.77 8.21
CA GLN A 7 -16.19 -18.59 8.17
C GLN A 7 -14.82 -18.84 8.82
N ARG A 8 -14.77 -19.51 9.98
CA ARG A 8 -13.49 -19.88 10.64
C ARG A 8 -12.65 -20.78 9.74
N PHE A 9 -13.24 -21.76 9.05
CA PHE A 9 -12.53 -22.58 8.09
C PHE A 9 -11.97 -21.74 6.92
N LEU A 10 -12.78 -20.85 6.34
CA LEU A 10 -12.34 -19.95 5.27
C LEU A 10 -11.19 -19.02 5.72
N LEU A 11 -11.25 -18.52 6.95
CA LEU A 11 -10.19 -17.68 7.56
C LEU A 11 -8.86 -18.44 7.78
N VAL A 12 -8.87 -19.74 7.71
CA VAL A 12 -7.65 -20.57 7.78
C VAL A 12 -7.12 -20.88 6.38
N VAL A 13 -7.99 -21.27 5.47
CA VAL A 13 -7.61 -21.79 4.15
C VAL A 13 -7.28 -20.66 3.18
N ILE A 14 -8.18 -19.69 3.01
CA ILE A 14 -8.03 -18.61 2.02
C ILE A 14 -6.75 -17.79 2.25
N PRO A 15 -6.43 -17.31 3.46
CA PRO A 15 -5.21 -16.52 3.66
C PRO A 15 -3.93 -17.30 3.36
N ARG A 16 -3.89 -18.60 3.67
CA ARG A 16 -2.73 -19.45 3.33
C ARG A 16 -2.56 -19.58 1.84
N LEU A 17 -3.65 -19.94 1.15
CA LEU A 17 -3.65 -20.14 -0.29
C LEU A 17 -3.31 -18.81 -1.02
N SER A 18 -3.93 -17.70 -0.62
CA SER A 18 -3.66 -16.39 -1.21
C SER A 18 -2.20 -15.96 -1.02
N ALA A 19 -1.65 -16.08 0.18
CA ALA A 19 -0.25 -15.74 0.43
C ALA A 19 0.70 -16.63 -0.38
N TRP A 20 0.38 -17.91 -0.54
CA TRP A 20 1.16 -18.85 -1.34
C TRP A 20 1.09 -18.51 -2.83
N VAL A 21 -0.11 -18.27 -3.37
CA VAL A 21 -0.31 -17.85 -4.77
C VAL A 21 0.43 -16.55 -5.08
N ILE A 22 0.30 -15.53 -4.22
CA ILE A 22 1.01 -14.24 -4.37
C ILE A 22 2.52 -14.48 -4.37
N THR A 23 3.01 -15.36 -3.49
CA THR A 23 4.44 -15.66 -3.40
C THR A 23 4.95 -16.35 -4.67
N LEU A 24 4.27 -17.39 -5.13
CA LEU A 24 4.68 -18.16 -6.30
C LEU A 24 4.59 -17.34 -7.59
N LEU A 25 3.45 -16.68 -7.82
CA LEU A 25 3.29 -15.82 -8.98
C LEU A 25 4.36 -14.72 -8.98
N GLY A 26 4.59 -14.12 -7.83
CA GLY A 26 5.58 -13.07 -7.67
C GLY A 26 7.04 -13.52 -7.78
N LEU A 27 7.36 -14.82 -7.74
CA LEU A 27 8.69 -15.32 -8.06
C LEU A 27 9.04 -15.14 -9.56
N THR A 28 8.03 -15.03 -10.40
CA THR A 28 8.20 -14.81 -11.85
C THR A 28 8.38 -13.34 -12.21
N TRP A 29 8.08 -12.42 -11.31
CA TRP A 29 8.10 -10.98 -11.59
C TRP A 29 9.50 -10.41 -11.44
N ARG A 30 9.82 -9.48 -12.33
CA ARG A 30 11.03 -8.65 -12.26
C ARG A 30 10.64 -7.24 -11.85
N TYR A 31 11.53 -6.56 -11.11
CA TYR A 31 11.26 -5.22 -10.61
C TYR A 31 12.24 -4.23 -11.21
N ARG A 32 11.73 -3.07 -11.59
CA ARG A 32 12.49 -1.92 -12.06
C ARG A 32 12.08 -0.70 -11.25
N ASP A 33 13.04 0.10 -10.82
CA ASP A 33 12.79 1.39 -10.18
C ASP A 33 13.11 2.53 -11.14
N VAL A 34 12.22 3.53 -11.17
CA VAL A 34 12.40 4.81 -11.85
C VAL A 34 12.24 5.90 -10.82
N GLN A 35 13.30 6.68 -10.61
CA GLN A 35 13.39 7.70 -9.59
C GLN A 35 13.35 9.08 -10.24
N ALA A 36 12.67 10.03 -9.62
CA ALA A 36 12.82 11.43 -9.98
C ALA A 36 14.21 11.95 -9.56
N ILE A 37 14.66 13.00 -10.20
CA ILE A 37 15.84 13.76 -9.81
C ILE A 37 15.35 14.96 -8.96
N ALA A 38 15.85 15.08 -7.75
CA ALA A 38 15.56 16.20 -6.88
C ALA A 38 16.19 17.50 -7.43
N ALA A 39 15.72 18.65 -6.96
CA ALA A 39 16.21 19.96 -7.43
C ALA A 39 17.74 20.18 -7.24
N ASN A 40 18.35 19.45 -6.31
CA ASN A 40 19.79 19.44 -6.07
C ASN A 40 20.57 18.46 -6.96
N GLY A 41 19.93 17.84 -7.96
CA GLY A 41 20.54 16.87 -8.87
C GLY A 41 20.72 15.46 -8.31
N THR A 42 20.30 15.18 -7.08
CA THR A 42 20.38 13.83 -6.50
C THR A 42 19.15 12.99 -6.86
N LEU A 43 19.33 11.67 -6.94
CA LEU A 43 18.19 10.77 -7.10
C LEU A 43 17.33 10.74 -5.83
N VAL A 44 16.01 10.79 -6.02
CA VAL A 44 15.06 10.62 -4.91
C VAL A 44 15.20 9.21 -4.33
N PRO A 45 15.28 9.04 -3.00
CA PRO A 45 15.38 7.72 -2.39
C PRO A 45 14.20 6.82 -2.74
N VAL A 46 14.48 5.55 -3.04
CA VAL A 46 13.43 4.57 -3.35
C VAL A 46 12.94 3.85 -2.10
N GLY A 47 11.66 3.90 -1.88
CA GLY A 47 10.93 3.05 -0.93
C GLY A 47 11.62 2.89 0.41
N ILE A 48 11.88 1.65 0.75
CA ILE A 48 12.46 1.24 2.06
C ILE A 48 13.92 1.66 2.28
N THR A 49 14.56 2.31 1.33
CA THR A 49 15.95 2.83 1.52
C THR A 49 15.97 4.09 2.39
N ILE A 50 14.84 4.75 2.58
CA ILE A 50 14.73 5.89 3.50
C ILE A 50 14.88 5.36 4.94
N PRO A 51 15.85 5.86 5.73
CA PRO A 51 16.02 5.45 7.12
C PRO A 51 14.80 5.83 7.97
N GLY A 52 14.48 4.97 8.96
CA GLY A 52 13.43 5.24 9.93
C GLY A 52 12.01 4.98 9.45
N PRO A 53 11.01 5.27 10.30
CA PRO A 53 9.61 5.16 9.94
C PRO A 53 9.25 6.22 8.90
N THR A 54 8.50 5.82 7.90
CA THR A 54 8.10 6.67 6.77
C THR A 54 6.66 6.37 6.40
N ILE A 55 5.92 7.38 5.95
CA ILE A 55 4.56 7.24 5.45
C ILE A 55 4.58 7.17 3.94
N TYR A 56 3.96 6.14 3.38
CA TYR A 56 3.85 5.93 1.94
C TYR A 56 2.40 5.94 1.49
N ALA A 57 2.19 6.45 0.29
CA ALA A 57 0.89 6.45 -0.38
C ALA A 57 1.04 5.96 -1.82
N PHE A 58 0.09 5.15 -2.28
CA PHE A 58 0.03 4.60 -3.63
C PHE A 58 -1.42 4.27 -4.00
N TRP A 59 -1.70 4.02 -5.28
CA TRP A 59 -3.05 3.69 -5.73
C TRP A 59 -3.46 2.25 -5.43
N HIS A 60 -4.70 2.03 -5.05
CA HIS A 60 -5.26 0.72 -4.68
C HIS A 60 -5.06 -0.35 -5.78
N CYS A 61 -5.10 0.04 -7.04
CA CYS A 61 -4.89 -0.87 -8.17
C CYS A 61 -3.51 -1.57 -8.16
N SER A 62 -2.50 -1.00 -7.49
CA SER A 62 -1.12 -1.53 -7.41
C SER A 62 -0.88 -2.49 -6.23
N LEU A 63 -1.89 -2.75 -5.40
CA LEU A 63 -1.76 -3.50 -4.15
C LEU A 63 -1.04 -4.85 -4.28
N LEU A 64 -1.34 -5.62 -5.32
CA LEU A 64 -0.78 -6.97 -5.46
C LEU A 64 0.72 -6.95 -5.72
N ALA A 65 1.18 -6.03 -6.57
CA ALA A 65 2.61 -5.82 -6.82
C ALA A 65 3.34 -5.38 -5.55
N CYS A 66 2.74 -4.46 -4.78
CA CYS A 66 3.28 -3.97 -3.50
C CYS A 66 3.34 -5.08 -2.45
N ALA A 67 2.27 -5.87 -2.31
CA ALA A 67 2.21 -6.97 -1.35
C ALA A 67 3.33 -8.01 -1.58
N ARG A 68 3.70 -8.26 -2.83
CA ARG A 68 4.81 -9.17 -3.15
C ARG A 68 6.18 -8.53 -2.97
N ARG A 69 6.38 -7.32 -3.45
CA ARG A 69 7.68 -6.64 -3.41
C ARG A 69 8.12 -6.32 -1.98
N PHE A 70 7.20 -5.85 -1.16
CA PHE A 70 7.49 -5.37 0.18
C PHE A 70 7.20 -6.41 1.27
N ARG A 71 7.02 -7.67 0.92
CA ARG A 71 6.86 -8.74 1.90
C ARG A 71 8.04 -8.81 2.88
N GLY A 72 7.76 -9.10 4.15
CA GLY A 72 8.79 -9.23 5.19
C GLY A 72 9.53 -7.93 5.49
N LYS A 73 8.91 -6.77 5.22
CA LYS A 73 9.50 -5.45 5.48
C LYS A 73 8.85 -4.71 6.63
N ASP A 74 7.99 -5.41 7.36
CA ASP A 74 7.40 -4.94 8.62
C ASP A 74 6.64 -3.61 8.47
N ILE A 75 5.89 -3.51 7.36
CA ILE A 75 5.13 -2.32 6.99
C ILE A 75 3.73 -2.42 7.58
N ALA A 76 3.30 -1.40 8.32
CA ALA A 76 1.96 -1.27 8.86
C ALA A 76 0.97 -0.81 7.78
N ILE A 77 -0.15 -1.52 7.67
CA ILE A 77 -1.23 -1.22 6.72
C ILE A 77 -2.59 -1.26 7.43
N LEU A 78 -3.45 -0.29 7.10
CA LEU A 78 -4.79 -0.19 7.69
C LEU A 78 -5.76 -1.13 6.98
N ILE A 79 -6.39 -2.02 7.74
CA ILE A 79 -7.34 -3.02 7.21
C ILE A 79 -8.65 -2.99 8.00
N SER A 80 -9.76 -3.09 7.27
CA SER A 80 -11.09 -3.04 7.88
C SER A 80 -11.35 -4.22 8.84
N GLN A 81 -12.28 -4.04 9.81
CA GLN A 81 -12.67 -5.08 10.76
C GLN A 81 -13.77 -6.02 10.23
N SER A 82 -14.14 -5.92 8.96
CA SER A 82 -15.10 -6.81 8.31
C SER A 82 -14.55 -8.23 8.15
N PHE A 83 -15.40 -9.19 7.79
CA PHE A 83 -14.97 -10.56 7.48
C PHE A 83 -13.95 -10.58 6.31
N ASP A 84 -14.22 -9.82 5.24
CA ASP A 84 -13.29 -9.71 4.12
C ASP A 84 -11.97 -9.04 4.55
N GLY A 85 -12.06 -8.01 5.40
CA GLY A 85 -10.88 -7.41 6.02
C GLY A 85 -10.09 -8.41 6.87
N GLU A 86 -10.75 -9.34 7.56
CA GLU A 86 -10.06 -10.39 8.31
C GLU A 86 -9.31 -11.38 7.41
N LEU A 87 -9.90 -11.74 6.26
CA LEU A 87 -9.21 -12.55 5.23
C LEU A 87 -7.96 -11.85 4.72
N ILE A 88 -8.08 -10.55 4.40
CA ILE A 88 -6.96 -9.73 3.92
C ILE A 88 -5.90 -9.59 5.02
N ALA A 89 -6.28 -9.26 6.26
CA ALA A 89 -5.35 -9.11 7.36
C ALA A 89 -4.48 -10.36 7.57
N ARG A 90 -5.12 -11.52 7.67
CA ARG A 90 -4.40 -12.79 7.81
C ARG A 90 -3.52 -13.14 6.60
N THR A 91 -3.90 -12.69 5.40
CA THR A 91 -3.09 -12.87 4.20
C THR A 91 -1.82 -12.03 4.27
N VAL A 92 -1.95 -10.73 4.58
CA VAL A 92 -0.82 -9.81 4.59
C VAL A 92 0.12 -10.05 5.78
N GLU A 93 -0.41 -10.47 6.94
CA GLU A 93 0.39 -10.92 8.07
C GLU A 93 1.29 -12.11 7.69
N ARG A 94 0.78 -13.06 6.88
CA ARG A 94 1.59 -14.16 6.33
C ARG A 94 2.65 -13.71 5.33
N LEU A 95 2.46 -12.56 4.72
CA LEU A 95 3.45 -11.91 3.86
C LEU A 95 4.42 -11.03 4.66
N GLY A 96 4.27 -10.92 5.99
CA GLY A 96 5.16 -10.16 6.87
C GLY A 96 4.85 -8.67 6.93
N PHE A 97 3.57 -8.30 6.82
CA PHE A 97 3.07 -6.95 7.09
C PHE A 97 2.44 -6.90 8.49
N VAL A 98 2.33 -5.70 9.03
CA VAL A 98 1.63 -5.42 10.28
C VAL A 98 0.20 -4.96 9.96
N ALA A 99 -0.80 -5.77 10.28
CA ALA A 99 -2.20 -5.44 10.01
C ALA A 99 -2.79 -4.57 11.13
N VAL A 100 -2.87 -3.28 10.91
CA VAL A 100 -3.56 -2.35 11.81
C VAL A 100 -5.07 -2.41 11.54
N ARG A 101 -5.86 -2.72 12.57
CA ARG A 101 -7.30 -2.96 12.41
C ARG A 101 -8.11 -1.70 12.68
N GLY A 102 -8.82 -1.23 11.67
CA GLY A 102 -9.63 -0.02 11.77
C GLY A 102 -10.62 0.15 10.64
N SER A 103 -11.47 1.14 10.73
CA SER A 103 -12.45 1.48 9.70
C SER A 103 -12.27 2.92 9.26
N SER A 104 -12.16 3.14 7.95
CA SER A 104 -12.10 4.48 7.36
C SER A 104 -13.42 5.25 7.42
N SER A 105 -14.53 4.61 7.82
CA SER A 105 -15.86 5.22 7.86
C SER A 105 -16.44 5.34 9.27
N ARG A 106 -16.41 4.27 10.06
CA ARG A 106 -16.85 4.29 11.46
C ARG A 106 -15.62 4.12 12.34
N GLY A 107 -15.18 5.18 13.03
CA GLY A 107 -13.97 5.15 13.86
C GLY A 107 -12.69 5.49 13.08
N ALA A 108 -12.78 6.36 12.08
CA ALA A 108 -11.61 6.84 11.32
C ALA A 108 -10.53 7.40 12.26
N ALA A 109 -10.91 8.18 13.27
CA ALA A 109 -9.97 8.72 14.26
C ALA A 109 -9.21 7.62 15.02
N THR A 110 -9.90 6.54 15.42
CA THR A 110 -9.27 5.39 16.10
C THR A 110 -8.32 4.66 15.16
N ALA A 111 -8.69 4.50 13.89
CA ALA A 111 -7.84 3.88 12.88
C ALA A 111 -6.56 4.69 12.61
N LEU A 112 -6.69 6.02 12.53
CA LEU A 112 -5.56 6.93 12.34
C LEU A 112 -4.62 6.91 13.56
N ARG A 113 -5.15 6.90 14.78
CA ARG A 113 -4.37 6.75 16.01
C ARG A 113 -3.59 5.44 16.03
N ALA A 114 -4.23 4.32 15.70
CA ALA A 114 -3.57 3.03 15.66
C ALA A 114 -2.44 2.98 14.60
N MET A 115 -2.61 3.66 13.46
CA MET A 115 -1.53 3.83 12.49
C MET A 115 -0.40 4.74 13.01
N SER A 116 -0.74 5.80 13.75
CA SER A 116 0.27 6.67 14.39
C SER A 116 1.05 5.94 15.48
N GLU A 117 0.39 5.05 16.23
CA GLU A 117 1.05 4.18 17.21
C GLU A 117 2.02 3.21 16.54
N ALA A 118 1.63 2.59 15.43
CA ALA A 118 2.52 1.74 14.64
C ALA A 118 3.74 2.52 14.12
N TYR A 119 3.54 3.75 13.64
CA TYR A 119 4.63 4.64 13.26
C TYR A 119 5.59 4.95 14.43
N ALA A 120 5.04 5.26 15.59
CA ALA A 120 5.84 5.52 16.81
C ALA A 120 6.63 4.29 17.29
N GLN A 121 6.15 3.08 16.97
CA GLN A 121 6.86 1.81 17.21
C GLN A 121 7.98 1.55 16.17
N GLY A 122 8.18 2.45 15.21
CA GLY A 122 9.23 2.35 14.20
C GLY A 122 8.80 1.68 12.89
N HIS A 123 7.53 1.30 12.75
CA HIS A 123 7.03 0.72 11.51
C HIS A 123 6.89 1.79 10.41
N ARG A 124 7.18 1.42 9.18
CA ARG A 124 6.73 2.18 8.01
C ARG A 124 5.23 2.02 7.84
N CYS A 125 4.54 3.09 7.50
CA CYS A 125 3.08 3.07 7.30
C CYS A 125 2.76 3.21 5.81
N ALA A 126 1.93 2.33 5.27
CA ALA A 126 1.53 2.41 3.87
C ALA A 126 0.00 2.52 3.71
N PHE A 127 -0.41 3.39 2.79
CA PHE A 127 -1.80 3.70 2.51
C PHE A 127 -2.12 3.54 1.03
N THR A 128 -3.25 2.94 0.73
CA THR A 128 -3.91 3.13 -0.56
C THR A 128 -4.58 4.50 -0.54
N ALA A 129 -4.06 5.44 -1.34
CA ALA A 129 -4.43 6.84 -1.27
C ALA A 129 -5.90 7.10 -1.62
N ASP A 130 -6.46 6.34 -2.55
CA ASP A 130 -7.86 6.38 -2.95
C ASP A 130 -8.81 5.62 -2.00
N GLY A 131 -8.25 4.90 -1.03
CA GLY A 131 -9.00 4.15 -0.04
C GLY A 131 -9.77 2.95 -0.63
N PRO A 132 -10.53 2.21 0.20
CA PRO A 132 -11.14 0.93 -0.21
C PRO A 132 -12.42 1.07 -1.05
N ARG A 133 -12.94 2.28 -1.24
CA ARG A 133 -14.21 2.55 -1.93
C ARG A 133 -14.09 3.56 -3.05
N GLY A 134 -12.89 4.08 -3.31
CA GLY A 134 -12.66 5.09 -4.33
C GLY A 134 -13.31 6.44 -4.06
N PRO A 135 -13.49 7.23 -5.07
CA PRO A 135 -13.22 6.94 -6.48
C PRO A 135 -11.73 6.70 -6.77
N ALA A 136 -11.45 5.91 -7.82
CA ALA A 136 -10.10 5.59 -8.21
C ALA A 136 -9.24 6.82 -8.50
N ARG A 137 -8.00 6.80 -8.05
CA ARG A 137 -7.02 7.87 -8.27
C ARG A 137 -7.43 9.24 -7.74
N ILE A 138 -8.25 9.29 -6.69
CA ILE A 138 -8.55 10.50 -5.92
C ILE A 138 -8.02 10.33 -4.50
N ALA A 139 -6.98 11.08 -4.16
CA ALA A 139 -6.32 10.96 -2.87
C ALA A 139 -7.23 11.35 -1.70
N LYS A 140 -7.22 10.53 -0.67
CA LYS A 140 -7.92 10.76 0.60
C LYS A 140 -6.95 11.33 1.64
N PRO A 141 -7.43 12.06 2.64
CA PRO A 141 -6.57 12.74 3.61
C PRO A 141 -5.89 11.80 4.64
N GLY A 142 -6.19 10.51 4.62
CA GLY A 142 -5.66 9.55 5.62
C GLY A 142 -4.13 9.60 5.81
N PRO A 143 -3.30 9.51 4.75
CA PRO A 143 -1.85 9.64 4.87
C PRO A 143 -1.40 10.98 5.46
N VAL A 144 -2.05 12.08 5.07
CA VAL A 144 -1.75 13.44 5.55
C VAL A 144 -2.05 13.55 7.05
N HIS A 145 -3.23 13.08 7.49
CA HIS A 145 -3.60 13.10 8.90
C HIS A 145 -2.65 12.27 9.78
N VAL A 146 -2.17 11.10 9.29
CA VAL A 146 -1.19 10.32 10.06
C VAL A 146 0.16 11.07 10.09
N ALA A 147 0.57 11.73 9.01
CA ALA A 147 1.78 12.55 8.99
C ALA A 147 1.69 13.72 9.98
N GLU A 148 0.54 14.37 10.08
CA GLU A 148 0.27 15.41 11.07
C GLU A 148 0.37 14.90 12.51
N LEU A 149 -0.29 13.76 12.79
CA LEU A 149 -0.32 13.15 14.13
C LEU A 149 1.05 12.63 14.57
N THR A 150 1.90 12.21 13.66
CA THR A 150 3.22 11.64 13.96
C THR A 150 4.37 12.63 13.87
N GLY A 151 4.12 13.82 13.34
CA GLY A 151 5.16 14.81 13.06
C GLY A 151 6.03 14.47 11.85
N ALA A 152 5.65 13.47 11.04
CA ALA A 152 6.36 13.17 9.80
C ALA A 152 6.29 14.35 8.84
N GLU A 153 7.43 14.84 8.39
CA GLU A 153 7.51 16.05 7.55
C GLU A 153 7.06 15.75 6.11
N ASN A 154 7.33 14.54 5.64
CA ASN A 154 7.11 14.17 4.25
C ASN A 154 6.36 12.85 4.10
N ILE A 155 5.67 12.71 2.97
CA ILE A 155 4.99 11.49 2.52
C ILE A 155 5.65 11.04 1.22
N GLY A 156 5.99 9.76 1.13
CA GLY A 156 6.49 9.14 -0.08
C GLY A 156 5.32 8.66 -0.97
N ALA A 157 5.13 9.30 -2.11
CA ALA A 157 4.22 8.80 -3.14
C ALA A 157 4.94 7.81 -4.06
N PHE A 158 4.22 6.80 -4.57
CA PHE A 158 4.75 5.93 -5.62
C PHE A 158 3.63 5.24 -6.40
N HIS A 159 3.98 4.69 -7.55
CA HIS A 159 3.10 3.84 -8.34
C HIS A 159 3.83 2.55 -8.73
N ALA A 160 3.08 1.47 -8.95
CA ALA A 160 3.62 0.21 -9.46
C ALA A 160 2.83 -0.21 -10.70
N GLN A 161 3.48 -0.13 -11.85
CA GLN A 161 2.90 -0.44 -13.14
C GLN A 161 3.52 -1.73 -13.70
N PRO A 162 2.76 -2.83 -13.84
CA PRO A 162 3.23 -4.01 -14.56
C PRO A 162 3.21 -3.78 -16.07
N SER A 163 4.22 -4.30 -16.79
CA SER A 163 4.28 -4.28 -18.26
C SER A 163 3.11 -5.04 -18.89
N GLU A 164 2.63 -6.09 -18.21
CA GLU A 164 1.44 -6.85 -18.57
C GLU A 164 0.64 -7.25 -17.34
N ALA A 165 -0.67 -7.05 -17.38
CA ALA A 165 -1.57 -7.41 -16.30
C ALA A 165 -2.97 -7.82 -16.80
N TRP A 166 -3.65 -8.64 -16.03
CA TRP A 166 -5.10 -8.71 -16.08
C TRP A 166 -5.68 -7.56 -15.28
N LYS A 167 -6.44 -6.69 -15.94
CA LYS A 167 -7.15 -5.57 -15.29
C LYS A 167 -8.57 -6.02 -14.96
N LEU A 168 -8.91 -6.00 -13.68
CA LEU A 168 -10.25 -6.36 -13.23
C LEU A 168 -11.26 -5.25 -13.55
N LYS A 169 -12.51 -5.65 -13.76
CA LYS A 169 -13.65 -4.71 -13.89
C LYS A 169 -14.14 -4.27 -12.50
N SER A 170 -13.22 -3.79 -11.67
CA SER A 170 -13.47 -3.22 -10.35
C SER A 170 -13.42 -1.69 -10.40
N TRP A 171 -13.89 -1.03 -9.34
CA TRP A 171 -13.90 0.44 -9.26
C TRP A 171 -12.49 1.06 -9.43
N ASP A 172 -11.44 0.35 -8.99
CA ASP A 172 -10.04 0.77 -9.04
C ASP A 172 -9.27 0.26 -10.27
N GLY A 173 -9.89 -0.62 -11.07
CA GLY A 173 -9.20 -1.30 -12.17
C GLY A 173 -8.03 -2.14 -11.68
N PHE A 174 -8.21 -2.91 -10.61
CA PHE A 174 -7.18 -3.70 -9.92
C PHE A 174 -6.30 -4.48 -10.88
N LEU A 175 -4.99 -4.38 -10.71
CA LEU A 175 -3.99 -4.98 -11.60
C LEU A 175 -3.47 -6.30 -11.01
N ILE A 176 -3.61 -7.38 -11.75
CA ILE A 176 -2.96 -8.65 -11.46
C ILE A 176 -1.84 -8.83 -12.48
N PRO A 177 -0.57 -8.60 -12.10
CA PRO A 177 0.54 -8.77 -13.03
C PRO A 177 0.59 -10.19 -13.56
N LYS A 178 0.77 -10.35 -14.88
CA LYS A 178 0.92 -11.66 -15.50
C LYS A 178 2.26 -12.31 -15.10
N PRO A 179 2.39 -13.64 -15.23
CA PRO A 179 3.69 -14.30 -15.07
C PRO A 179 4.75 -13.64 -15.96
N PHE A 180 5.96 -13.49 -15.42
CA PHE A 180 7.12 -12.90 -16.06
C PHE A 180 7.03 -11.39 -16.37
N ALA A 181 5.98 -10.71 -15.91
CA ALA A 181 5.86 -9.26 -16.08
C ALA A 181 7.02 -8.51 -15.41
N ILE A 182 7.42 -7.41 -16.02
CA ILE A 182 8.30 -6.41 -15.43
C ILE A 182 7.42 -5.40 -14.71
N ILE A 183 7.63 -5.20 -13.42
CA ILE A 183 6.87 -4.24 -12.63
C ILE A 183 7.76 -3.03 -12.38
N THR A 184 7.40 -1.91 -13.00
CA THR A 184 8.07 -0.63 -12.82
C THR A 184 7.48 0.08 -11.61
N PHE A 185 8.33 0.34 -10.62
CA PHE A 185 8.01 1.21 -9.48
C PHE A 185 8.57 2.60 -9.74
N THR A 186 7.73 3.60 -9.67
CA THR A 186 8.09 5.00 -9.94
C THR A 186 8.03 5.80 -8.66
N TRP A 187 9.07 6.57 -8.41
CA TRP A 187 9.31 7.30 -7.17
C TRP A 187 9.50 8.80 -7.48
N PRO A 188 8.44 9.61 -7.44
CA PRO A 188 8.55 11.06 -7.49
C PRO A 188 9.20 11.61 -6.22
N ALA A 189 9.39 12.92 -6.16
CA ALA A 189 9.91 13.56 -4.95
C ALA A 189 9.01 13.29 -3.74
N LEU A 190 9.61 13.26 -2.55
CA LEU A 190 8.85 13.28 -1.30
C LEU A 190 8.07 14.60 -1.23
N VAL A 191 6.85 14.54 -0.73
CA VAL A 191 5.99 15.72 -0.63
C VAL A 191 5.65 16.04 0.82
N PRO A 192 5.48 17.33 1.14
CA PRO A 192 4.95 17.74 2.44
C PRO A 192 3.57 17.13 2.72
N ARG A 193 3.13 17.19 3.97
CA ARG A 193 1.83 16.70 4.43
C ARG A 193 0.64 17.57 3.95
N GLU A 194 0.55 17.73 2.63
CA GLU A 194 -0.52 18.47 1.96
C GLU A 194 -1.23 17.60 0.93
N LEU A 195 -2.56 17.54 0.99
CA LEU A 195 -3.35 16.63 0.15
C LEU A 195 -3.21 16.93 -1.35
N VAL A 196 -3.13 18.21 -1.70
CA VAL A 196 -2.99 18.62 -3.11
C VAL A 196 -1.62 18.19 -3.67
N LEU A 197 -0.55 18.36 -2.90
CA LEU A 197 0.79 17.94 -3.29
C LEU A 197 0.91 16.42 -3.35
N LEU A 198 0.26 15.70 -2.42
CA LEU A 198 0.18 14.24 -2.46
C LEU A 198 -0.53 13.74 -3.72
N GLN A 199 -1.67 14.36 -4.10
CA GLN A 199 -2.37 14.03 -5.35
C GLN A 199 -1.45 14.23 -6.56
N GLN A 200 -0.80 15.39 -6.65
CA GLN A 200 0.12 15.71 -7.76
C GLN A 200 1.28 14.72 -7.86
N ALA A 201 1.88 14.35 -6.73
CA ALA A 201 2.96 13.37 -6.70
C ALA A 201 2.50 11.97 -7.13
N LEU A 202 1.29 11.56 -6.74
CA LEU A 202 0.72 10.28 -7.15
C LEU A 202 0.41 10.26 -8.66
N ASP A 203 -0.07 11.38 -9.22
CA ASP A 203 -0.31 11.53 -10.66
C ASP A 203 1.02 11.55 -11.43
N GLN A 204 2.03 12.24 -10.91
CA GLN A 204 3.38 12.21 -11.45
C GLN A 204 3.96 10.78 -11.44
N ALA A 205 3.74 10.02 -10.35
CA ALA A 205 4.20 8.64 -10.27
C ALA A 205 3.59 7.76 -11.37
N VAL A 206 2.33 8.00 -11.75
CA VAL A 206 1.69 7.30 -12.87
C VAL A 206 2.32 7.72 -14.20
N ALA A 207 2.48 9.03 -14.44
CA ALA A 207 3.09 9.54 -15.67
C ALA A 207 4.53 9.06 -15.89
N MET A 208 5.31 8.87 -14.80
CA MET A 208 6.66 8.32 -14.87
C MET A 208 6.69 6.84 -15.28
N ALA A 209 5.57 6.13 -15.21
CA ALA A 209 5.46 4.71 -15.53
C ALA A 209 5.02 4.44 -16.97
N GLU A 210 4.48 5.44 -17.64
CA GLU A 210 4.06 5.42 -19.06
C GLU A 210 5.26 5.68 -19.99
#